data_81a89b576cb914bd31fa3294a8ed1a90
#
_entry.id   81a89b576cb914bd31fa3294a8ed1a90
#
_cell.length_a   1.000
_cell.length_b   1.000
_cell.length_c   1.000
_cell.angle_alpha   90.00
_cell.angle_beta   90.00
_cell.angle_gamma   90.00
#
_symmetry.space_group_name_H-M   'P 1'
#
loop_
_entity.id
_entity.type
_entity.pdbx_description
1 polymer ?
#
loop_
_entity_poly.entity_id
_entity_poly.type
_entity_poly.pdbx_seq_one_letter_code
_entity_poly.pdbx_strand_id
1 'polypeptide(L)'
;MIFVEGDKISEEFILESQHSHKIQLDFEGSGIGYYKILMPEFLKYKIFVQVLNNNENIISEKNVETKMSVSYFDFKQSGKYTVNIVNTLENPIDMQVELGDTRVKEMIYSGILTFVGGIIIVISSFMKLRNYRIEHPDENIT
;
A
#
# COMPACT_ATOMS: atom_id res chain seq x y z
N MET A 1 -11.47 -0.69 -16.39
CA MET A 1 -12.15 -1.43 -15.32
C MET A 1 -11.90 -0.74 -13.99
N ILE A 2 -12.95 -0.44 -13.24
CA ILE A 2 -12.88 0.20 -11.93
C ILE A 2 -13.24 -0.83 -10.87
N PHE A 3 -12.42 -0.97 -9.87
CA PHE A 3 -12.65 -1.88 -8.76
C PHE A 3 -12.53 -1.14 -7.44
N VAL A 4 -13.56 -1.22 -6.59
CA VAL A 4 -13.59 -0.58 -5.28
C VAL A 4 -13.77 -1.66 -4.23
N GLU A 5 -12.85 -1.74 -3.28
CA GLU A 5 -12.89 -2.68 -2.18
C GLU A 5 -12.54 -1.98 -0.88
N GLY A 6 -13.55 -1.82 0.00
CA GLY A 6 -13.35 -1.15 1.27
C GLY A 6 -12.89 0.29 1.08
N ASP A 7 -11.69 0.61 1.57
CA ASP A 7 -11.12 1.95 1.53
C ASP A 7 -10.08 2.11 0.43
N LYS A 8 -10.20 1.37 -0.64
CA LYS A 8 -9.32 1.54 -1.79
C LYS A 8 -10.09 1.44 -3.11
N ILE A 9 -9.58 2.13 -4.10
CA ILE A 9 -10.08 2.10 -5.47
C ILE A 9 -8.92 1.76 -6.40
N SER A 10 -9.16 0.89 -7.36
CA SER A 10 -8.18 0.52 -8.38
C SER A 10 -8.83 0.70 -9.75
N GLU A 11 -8.12 1.34 -10.65
CA GLU A 11 -8.60 1.61 -12.00
C GLU A 11 -7.51 1.33 -13.02
N GLU A 12 -7.86 0.63 -14.08
CA GLU A 12 -7.00 0.36 -15.22
C GLU A 12 -7.52 1.14 -16.43
N PHE A 13 -6.67 1.94 -17.06
CA PHE A 13 -7.06 2.82 -18.15
C PHE A 13 -5.87 3.15 -19.06
N ILE A 14 -6.19 3.67 -20.24
CA ILE A 14 -5.19 4.23 -21.14
C ILE A 14 -5.27 5.75 -21.01
N LEU A 15 -4.17 6.37 -20.60
CA LEU A 15 -4.08 7.82 -20.49
C LEU A 15 -3.54 8.40 -21.80
N GLU A 16 -4.42 9.10 -22.49
CA GLU A 16 -4.10 9.71 -23.77
C GLU A 16 -3.06 10.81 -23.63
N SER A 17 -2.34 11.08 -24.72
CA SER A 17 -1.35 12.15 -24.78
C SER A 17 -1.94 13.51 -24.41
N GLN A 18 -1.24 14.27 -23.58
CA GLN A 18 -1.62 15.61 -23.13
C GLN A 18 -2.96 15.67 -22.38
N HIS A 19 -3.41 14.51 -21.86
CA HIS A 19 -4.62 14.42 -21.06
C HIS A 19 -4.27 14.14 -19.59
N SER A 20 -5.24 14.38 -18.73
CA SER A 20 -5.16 14.07 -17.32
C SER A 20 -6.29 13.14 -16.92
N HIS A 21 -6.05 12.33 -15.89
CA HIS A 21 -7.04 11.44 -15.32
C HIS A 21 -7.07 11.61 -13.80
N LYS A 22 -8.26 11.67 -13.22
CA LYS A 22 -8.46 11.87 -11.79
C LYS A 22 -9.09 10.64 -11.18
N ILE A 23 -8.52 10.17 -10.08
CA ILE A 23 -9.09 9.12 -9.25
C ILE A 23 -9.39 9.72 -7.89
N GLN A 24 -10.59 9.48 -7.37
CA GLN A 24 -11.06 10.06 -6.12
C GLN A 24 -11.50 8.97 -5.16
N LEU A 25 -11.22 9.17 -3.88
CA LEU A 25 -11.64 8.29 -2.80
C LEU A 25 -11.94 9.13 -1.56
N ASP A 26 -13.02 8.77 -0.85
CA ASP A 26 -13.35 9.38 0.43
C ASP A 26 -12.55 8.72 1.54
N PHE A 27 -11.83 9.54 2.32
CA PHE A 27 -11.07 9.08 3.48
C PHE A 27 -11.74 9.58 4.77
N GLU A 28 -11.66 8.77 5.81
CA GLU A 28 -12.23 9.10 7.12
C GLU A 28 -11.15 9.36 8.16
N GLY A 29 -11.33 10.44 8.94
CA GLY A 29 -10.42 10.80 10.01
C GLY A 29 -9.09 11.32 9.50
N SER A 30 -8.03 10.94 10.19
CA SER A 30 -6.66 11.28 9.83
C SER A 30 -5.83 10.00 9.72
N GLY A 31 -4.82 10.01 8.88
CA GLY A 31 -3.97 8.86 8.69
C GLY A 31 -3.01 9.03 7.52
N ILE A 32 -2.59 7.90 6.98
CA ILE A 32 -1.68 7.84 5.85
C ILE A 32 -2.40 7.18 4.69
N GLY A 33 -2.52 7.91 3.59
CA GLY A 33 -3.01 7.38 2.33
C GLY A 33 -1.85 6.95 1.43
N TYR A 34 -2.15 6.16 0.42
CA TYR A 34 -1.16 5.77 -0.58
C TYR A 34 -1.77 5.78 -1.96
N TYR A 35 -0.91 5.94 -2.96
CA TYR A 35 -1.26 5.64 -4.33
C TYR A 35 -0.17 4.80 -4.97
N LYS A 36 -0.59 3.88 -5.82
CA LYS A 36 0.30 2.99 -6.55
C LYS A 36 0.02 3.14 -8.04
N ILE A 37 1.07 3.34 -8.81
CA ILE A 37 0.99 3.47 -10.27
C ILE A 37 1.83 2.38 -10.90
N LEU A 38 1.22 1.64 -11.82
CA LEU A 38 1.87 0.61 -12.60
C LEU A 38 1.70 0.93 -14.08
N MET A 39 2.81 1.02 -14.80
CA MET A 39 2.85 1.26 -16.23
C MET A 39 3.60 0.12 -16.91
N PRO A 40 2.89 -0.94 -17.38
CA PRO A 40 3.54 -2.15 -17.91
C PRO A 40 4.46 -1.88 -19.11
N GLU A 41 4.13 -0.89 -19.93
CA GLU A 41 4.89 -0.52 -21.12
C GLU A 41 5.71 0.76 -20.94
N PHE A 42 6.24 0.97 -19.76
CA PHE A 42 7.00 2.18 -19.44
C PHE A 42 8.28 2.29 -20.28
N LEU A 43 8.44 3.43 -20.97
CA LEU A 43 9.55 3.70 -21.88
C LEU A 43 10.43 4.89 -21.44
N LYS A 44 10.71 5.00 -20.14
CA LYS A 44 11.57 6.04 -19.53
C LYS A 44 11.04 7.47 -19.61
N TYR A 45 9.76 7.65 -19.43
CA TYR A 45 9.13 8.96 -19.46
C TYR A 45 8.70 9.41 -18.06
N LYS A 46 8.48 10.71 -17.92
CA LYS A 46 8.00 11.29 -16.66
C LYS A 46 6.50 11.49 -16.73
N ILE A 47 5.80 10.92 -15.76
CA ILE A 47 4.37 11.18 -15.55
C ILE A 47 4.24 12.07 -14.32
N PHE A 48 3.49 13.14 -14.42
CA PHE A 48 3.28 14.07 -13.32
C PHE A 48 2.06 13.64 -12.50
N VAL A 49 2.22 13.56 -11.18
CA VAL A 49 1.16 13.11 -10.27
C VAL A 49 1.00 14.12 -9.16
N GLN A 50 -0.24 14.53 -8.92
CA GLN A 50 -0.61 15.42 -7.82
C GLN A 50 -1.64 14.75 -6.93
N VAL A 51 -1.54 14.96 -5.63
CA VAL A 51 -2.58 14.60 -4.67
C VAL A 51 -3.22 15.87 -4.15
N LEU A 52 -4.54 15.94 -4.24
CA LEU A 52 -5.31 17.10 -3.80
C LEU A 52 -6.26 16.70 -2.67
N ASN A 53 -6.43 17.61 -1.72
CA ASN A 53 -7.37 17.39 -0.63
C ASN A 53 -8.81 17.79 -1.02
N ASN A 54 -9.73 17.72 -0.06
CA ASN A 54 -11.15 18.07 -0.28
C ASN A 54 -11.35 19.53 -0.72
N ASN A 55 -10.42 20.41 -0.41
CA ASN A 55 -10.47 21.83 -0.79
C ASN A 55 -9.71 22.11 -2.10
N GLU A 56 -9.32 21.07 -2.83
CA GLU A 56 -8.54 21.15 -4.06
C GLU A 56 -7.14 21.76 -3.86
N ASN A 57 -6.62 21.71 -2.64
CA ASN A 57 -5.24 22.10 -2.38
C ASN A 57 -4.30 20.94 -2.64
N ILE A 58 -3.18 21.24 -3.26
CA ILE A 58 -2.15 20.23 -3.54
C ILE A 58 -1.40 19.89 -2.25
N ILE A 59 -1.46 18.64 -1.85
CA ILE A 59 -0.75 18.15 -0.65
C ILE A 59 0.48 17.33 -1.01
N SER A 60 0.61 16.87 -2.24
CA SER A 60 1.77 16.11 -2.71
C SER A 60 1.89 16.23 -4.22
N GLU A 61 3.13 16.34 -4.70
CA GLU A 61 3.45 16.31 -6.13
C GLU A 61 4.65 15.42 -6.37
N LYS A 62 4.65 14.68 -7.47
CA LYS A 62 5.74 13.80 -7.81
C LYS A 62 5.79 13.53 -9.31
N ASN A 63 7.01 13.43 -9.85
CA ASN A 63 7.23 12.86 -11.18
C ASN A 63 7.51 11.36 -11.03
N VAL A 64 6.76 10.53 -11.74
CA VAL A 64 6.95 9.09 -11.76
C VAL A 64 7.82 8.74 -12.97
N GLU A 65 8.99 8.17 -12.70
CA GLU A 65 9.98 7.81 -13.71
C GLU A 65 10.24 6.31 -13.77
N THR A 66 9.43 5.52 -13.07
CA THR A 66 9.61 4.07 -12.95
C THR A 66 8.36 3.33 -13.40
N LYS A 67 8.54 2.08 -13.79
CA LYS A 67 7.44 1.20 -14.22
C LYS A 67 6.40 1.01 -13.11
N MET A 68 6.82 0.97 -11.86
CA MET A 68 5.96 0.87 -10.70
C MET A 68 6.40 1.89 -9.66
N SER A 69 5.45 2.63 -9.11
CA SER A 69 5.70 3.62 -8.05
C SER A 69 4.62 3.51 -6.99
N VAL A 70 5.04 3.52 -5.73
CA VAL A 70 4.14 3.61 -4.58
C VAL A 70 4.55 4.85 -3.80
N SER A 71 3.58 5.69 -3.47
CA SER A 71 3.81 6.91 -2.69
C SER A 71 2.79 7.04 -1.59
N TYR A 72 3.19 7.65 -0.50
CA TYR A 72 2.36 7.87 0.68
C TYR A 72 2.13 9.36 0.90
N PHE A 73 1.01 9.70 1.47
CA PHE A 73 0.68 11.07 1.85
C PHE A 73 -0.11 11.09 3.15
N ASP A 74 0.09 12.15 3.94
CA ASP A 74 -0.66 12.33 5.17
C ASP A 74 -1.97 13.05 4.88
N PHE A 75 -3.07 12.54 5.42
CA PHE A 75 -4.34 13.25 5.41
C PHE A 75 -4.77 13.54 6.85
N LYS A 76 -5.22 14.77 7.10
CA LYS A 76 -5.54 15.23 8.44
C LYS A 76 -7.04 15.39 8.71
N GLN A 77 -7.84 15.36 7.66
CA GLN A 77 -9.28 15.56 7.73
C GLN A 77 -10.01 14.56 6.88
N SER A 78 -11.21 14.18 7.30
CA SER A 78 -12.11 13.40 6.47
C SER A 78 -12.49 14.20 5.22
N GLY A 79 -12.63 13.53 4.11
CA GLY A 79 -13.06 14.15 2.87
C GLY A 79 -12.60 13.38 1.64
N LYS A 80 -12.89 13.96 0.50
CA LYS A 80 -12.54 13.38 -0.78
C LYS A 80 -11.13 13.81 -1.19
N TYR A 81 -10.27 12.85 -1.42
CA TYR A 81 -8.92 13.07 -1.90
C TYR A 81 -8.83 12.64 -3.35
N THR A 82 -8.09 13.38 -4.13
CA THR A 82 -7.99 13.19 -5.58
C THR A 82 -6.54 12.96 -5.95
N VAL A 83 -6.27 11.92 -6.72
CA VAL A 83 -4.98 11.74 -7.41
C VAL A 83 -5.18 12.15 -8.86
N ASN A 84 -4.48 13.18 -9.27
CA ASN A 84 -4.50 13.71 -10.63
C ASN A 84 -3.23 13.27 -11.35
N ILE A 85 -3.38 12.55 -12.45
CA ILE A 85 -2.29 12.00 -13.22
C ILE A 85 -2.29 12.69 -14.58
N VAL A 86 -1.17 13.29 -14.94
CA VAL A 86 -1.04 14.03 -16.19
C VAL A 86 -0.03 13.35 -17.09
N ASN A 87 -0.46 13.02 -18.29
CA ASN A 87 0.42 12.53 -19.34
C ASN A 87 0.92 13.71 -20.18
N THR A 88 2.16 14.11 -19.96
CA THR A 88 2.80 15.20 -20.70
C THR A 88 3.49 14.72 -21.97
N LEU A 89 3.38 13.44 -22.29
CA LEU A 89 4.06 12.81 -23.40
C LEU A 89 3.24 12.88 -24.68
N GLU A 90 3.87 12.53 -25.78
CA GLU A 90 3.23 12.49 -27.09
C GLU A 90 2.48 11.17 -27.35
N ASN A 91 2.72 10.15 -26.54
CA ASN A 91 2.13 8.83 -26.72
C ASN A 91 1.15 8.50 -25.59
N PRO A 92 0.08 7.74 -25.87
CA PRO A 92 -0.79 7.23 -24.82
C PRO A 92 -0.04 6.19 -23.97
N ILE A 93 -0.41 6.09 -22.70
CA ILE A 93 0.21 5.17 -21.73
C ILE A 93 -0.87 4.32 -21.09
N ASP A 94 -0.68 3.01 -21.13
CA ASP A 94 -1.50 2.07 -20.37
C ASP A 94 -1.02 2.07 -18.93
N MET A 95 -1.94 2.26 -17.99
CA MET A 95 -1.59 2.30 -16.57
C MET A 95 -2.68 1.74 -15.69
N GLN A 96 -2.26 1.26 -14.53
CA GLN A 96 -3.11 0.83 -13.45
C GLN A 96 -2.79 1.69 -12.23
N VAL A 97 -3.82 2.27 -11.62
CA VAL A 97 -3.66 3.16 -10.47
C VAL A 97 -4.53 2.66 -9.32
N GLU A 98 -3.95 2.56 -8.15
CA GLU A 98 -4.62 2.24 -6.92
C GLU A 98 -4.46 3.38 -5.94
N LEU A 99 -5.56 3.77 -5.30
CA LEU A 99 -5.60 4.80 -4.27
C LEU A 99 -6.28 4.21 -3.04
N GLY A 100 -5.68 4.35 -1.88
CA GLY A 100 -6.25 3.78 -0.67
C GLY A 100 -5.69 4.38 0.61
N ASP A 101 -6.30 3.95 1.70
CA ASP A 101 -5.89 4.25 3.07
C ASP A 101 -5.10 3.05 3.57
N THR A 102 -3.96 3.29 4.20
CA THR A 102 -3.14 2.20 4.76
C THR A 102 -3.79 1.51 5.93
N ARG A 103 -4.80 2.09 6.56
CA ARG A 103 -5.49 1.56 7.74
C ARG A 103 -4.50 1.07 8.80
N VAL A 104 -3.70 1.99 9.29
CA VAL A 104 -2.64 1.71 10.26
C VAL A 104 -3.14 0.85 11.43
N LYS A 105 -4.37 1.04 11.89
CA LYS A 105 -4.95 0.23 12.97
C LYS A 105 -5.02 -1.25 12.62
N GLU A 106 -5.51 -1.59 11.44
CA GLU A 106 -5.60 -2.98 11.00
C GLU A 106 -4.23 -3.59 10.79
N MET A 107 -3.30 -2.84 10.24
CA MET A 107 -1.91 -3.28 10.07
C MET A 107 -1.25 -3.54 11.42
N ILE A 108 -1.48 -2.69 12.41
CA ILE A 108 -0.96 -2.88 13.77
C ILE A 108 -1.53 -4.15 14.39
N TYR A 109 -2.84 -4.38 14.29
CA TYR A 109 -3.47 -5.59 14.82
C TYR A 109 -2.92 -6.86 14.18
N SER A 110 -2.77 -6.88 12.86
CA SER A 110 -2.19 -8.01 12.15
C SER A 110 -0.75 -8.26 12.57
N GLY A 111 0.05 -7.21 12.71
CA GLY A 111 1.43 -7.31 13.15
C GLY A 111 1.55 -7.83 14.58
N ILE A 112 0.73 -7.36 15.50
CA ILE A 112 0.69 -7.82 16.89
C ILE A 112 0.29 -9.29 16.94
N LEU A 113 -0.74 -9.67 16.20
CA LEU A 113 -1.21 -11.05 16.18
C LEU A 113 -0.14 -12.02 15.68
N THR A 114 0.55 -11.65 14.61
CA THR A 114 1.65 -12.44 14.05
C THR A 114 2.80 -12.56 15.05
N PHE A 115 3.16 -11.49 15.72
CA PHE A 115 4.25 -11.46 16.70
C PHE A 115 3.92 -12.34 17.91
N VAL A 116 2.72 -12.24 18.47
CA VAL A 116 2.26 -13.05 19.59
C VAL A 116 2.24 -14.52 19.20
N GLY A 117 1.72 -14.86 18.02
CA GLY A 117 1.73 -16.22 17.51
C GLY A 117 3.13 -16.80 17.40
N GLY A 118 4.09 -16.00 16.88
CA GLY A 118 5.49 -16.40 16.80
C GLY A 118 6.11 -16.70 18.16
N ILE A 119 5.86 -15.87 19.16
CA ILE A 119 6.35 -16.07 20.53
C ILE A 119 5.79 -17.36 21.13
N ILE A 120 4.50 -17.64 20.97
CA ILE A 120 3.86 -18.85 21.48
C ILE A 120 4.53 -20.10 20.87
N ILE A 121 4.79 -20.10 19.59
CA ILE A 121 5.45 -21.21 18.90
C ILE A 121 6.85 -21.46 19.47
N VAL A 122 7.63 -20.41 19.67
CA VAL A 122 9.00 -20.51 20.21
C VAL A 122 8.97 -21.08 21.64
N ILE A 123 8.10 -20.57 22.49
CA ILE A 123 7.98 -21.04 23.88
C ILE A 123 7.54 -22.51 23.92
N SER A 124 6.56 -22.88 23.11
CA SER A 124 6.07 -24.27 23.05
C SER A 124 7.17 -25.23 22.60
N SER A 125 7.95 -24.84 21.59
CA SER A 125 9.07 -25.64 21.11
C SER A 125 10.14 -25.82 22.19
N PHE A 126 10.47 -24.75 22.90
CA PHE A 126 11.46 -24.76 23.97
C PHE A 126 11.01 -25.68 25.13
N MET A 127 9.76 -25.57 25.55
CA MET A 127 9.20 -26.43 26.62
C MET A 127 9.21 -27.90 26.22
N LYS A 128 8.89 -28.20 24.97
CA LYS A 128 8.91 -29.56 24.46
C LYS A 128 10.32 -30.16 24.50
N LEU A 129 11.33 -29.40 24.09
CA LEU A 129 12.72 -29.82 24.16
C LEU A 129 13.19 -30.03 25.61
N ARG A 130 12.80 -29.15 26.51
CA ARG A 130 13.12 -29.27 27.93
C ARG A 130 12.49 -30.52 28.56
N ASN A 131 11.22 -30.79 28.27
CA ASN A 131 10.56 -31.98 28.75
C ASN A 131 11.19 -33.27 28.21
N TYR A 132 11.60 -33.26 26.96
CA TYR A 132 12.30 -34.38 26.34
C TYR A 132 13.60 -34.71 27.09
N ARG A 133 14.40 -33.70 27.46
CA ARG A 133 15.63 -33.90 28.22
C ARG A 133 15.39 -34.42 29.63
N ILE A 134 14.30 -34.03 30.24
CA ILE A 134 13.92 -34.51 31.59
C ILE A 134 13.44 -35.95 31.57
N GLU A 135 12.68 -36.33 30.53
CA GLU A 135 12.14 -37.67 30.41
C GLU A 135 13.17 -38.75 30.07
N HIS A 136 14.27 -38.38 29.41
CA HIS A 136 15.29 -39.31 28.95
C HIS A 136 16.69 -39.10 29.51
N PRO A 137 16.88 -38.54 30.72
CA PRO A 137 18.24 -38.34 31.24
C PRO A 137 18.97 -39.65 31.57
N ASP A 138 18.23 -40.69 31.93
CA ASP A 138 18.81 -41.95 32.36
C ASP A 138 19.24 -42.89 31.24
N GLU A 139 18.73 -42.68 30.04
CA GLU A 139 19.11 -43.46 28.85
C GLU A 139 20.55 -43.24 28.44
N ASN A 140 21.13 -42.08 28.78
CA ASN A 140 22.49 -41.75 28.45
C ASN A 140 23.52 -42.19 29.47
N ILE A 141 23.07 -42.73 30.61
CA ILE A 141 23.93 -43.16 31.73
C ILE A 141 24.29 -44.63 31.62
N THR A 142 23.47 -45.36 30.95
CA THR A 142 23.71 -46.78 30.68
C THR A 142 24.46 -46.98 29.39
#